data_c70ed3b14bc44164996b62131af36fb6
#
_entry.id   c70ed3b14bc44164996b62131af36fb6
#
_cell.length_a   1.000
_cell.length_b   1.000
_cell.length_c   1.000
_cell.angle_alpha   90.00
_cell.angle_beta   90.00
_cell.angle_gamma   90.00
#
_symmetry.space_group_name_H-M   'P 1'
#
loop_
_entity.id
_entity.type
_entity.pdbx_description
1 polymer ?
#
loop_
_entity_poly.entity_id
_entity_poly.type
_entity_poly.pdbx_seq_one_letter_code
_entity_poly.pdbx_strand_id
1 'polypeptide(L)'
;QHPEPGWTEHDVEGFWTLLSSSCQGLWAQGVDPSEIAAVVVTTQRATVINLDERGRPLRPAIIWTDQRRSPPRGRLPWVWRALFALFRIRPIVENLEAEAEANWLERHQPELLAKTAHFLLLSGYLNYRLTGEFKDSAGSQVGYVPFDFKKQDWCADSDWKWHSMAIKRYMLPALATVGEPLGAITADAAEVTGIPEGVPVIAGAADKACEVLGVGALEAGVAS
;
A
#
# COMPACT_ATOMS: atom_id res chain seq x y z
N GLN A 1 15.69 -7.25 -6.92
CA GLN A 1 16.47 -6.84 -8.11
C GLN A 1 16.88 -5.38 -7.96
N HIS A 2 18.04 -5.02 -8.49
CA HIS A 2 18.58 -3.66 -8.49
C HIS A 2 18.90 -3.26 -9.92
N PRO A 3 17.88 -2.85 -10.72
CA PRO A 3 18.07 -2.54 -12.15
C PRO A 3 19.06 -1.40 -12.39
N GLU A 4 19.10 -0.43 -11.46
CA GLU A 4 20.04 0.69 -11.45
C GLU A 4 20.49 1.01 -10.02
N PRO A 5 21.62 1.74 -9.82
CA PRO A 5 22.04 2.15 -8.48
C PRO A 5 20.93 2.93 -7.76
N GLY A 6 20.62 2.50 -6.53
CA GLY A 6 19.56 3.08 -5.70
C GLY A 6 18.15 2.60 -6.03
N TRP A 7 17.95 1.84 -7.11
CA TRP A 7 16.64 1.26 -7.41
C TRP A 7 16.51 -0.11 -6.77
N THR A 8 15.31 -0.37 -6.22
CA THR A 8 15.00 -1.67 -5.61
C THR A 8 13.62 -2.12 -6.07
N GLU A 9 13.60 -3.22 -6.82
CA GLU A 9 12.38 -3.82 -7.37
C GLU A 9 12.27 -5.28 -6.99
N HIS A 10 11.02 -5.76 -6.87
CA HIS A 10 10.72 -7.16 -6.58
C HIS A 10 9.64 -7.69 -7.53
N ASP A 11 9.74 -8.96 -7.87
CA ASP A 11 8.65 -9.64 -8.55
C ASP A 11 7.40 -9.65 -7.66
N VAL A 12 6.29 -9.17 -8.20
CA VAL A 12 5.02 -9.05 -7.46
C VAL A 12 4.47 -10.43 -7.08
N GLU A 13 4.53 -11.40 -8.01
CA GLU A 13 4.07 -12.76 -7.74
C GLU A 13 4.93 -13.47 -6.68
N GLY A 14 6.19 -13.06 -6.54
CA GLY A 14 7.07 -13.55 -5.49
C GLY A 14 6.52 -13.31 -4.07
N PHE A 15 5.85 -12.18 -3.82
CA PHE A 15 5.21 -11.92 -2.53
C PHE A 15 4.08 -12.90 -2.23
N TRP A 16 3.27 -13.20 -3.23
CA TRP A 16 2.19 -14.18 -3.11
C TRP A 16 2.73 -15.59 -2.88
N THR A 17 3.75 -15.97 -3.64
CA THR A 17 4.41 -17.26 -3.50
C THR A 17 5.02 -17.44 -2.11
N LEU A 18 5.68 -16.40 -1.57
CA LEU A 18 6.25 -16.42 -0.23
C LEU A 18 5.17 -16.55 0.86
N LEU A 19 4.06 -15.81 0.76
CA LEU A 19 2.94 -15.93 1.67
C LEU A 19 2.38 -17.36 1.66
N SER A 20 2.08 -17.88 0.47
CA SER A 20 1.52 -19.22 0.31
C SER A 20 2.46 -20.30 0.85
N SER A 21 3.75 -20.20 0.54
CA SER A 21 4.77 -21.16 1.03
C SER A 21 4.90 -21.08 2.56
N SER A 22 4.76 -19.90 3.15
CA SER A 22 4.80 -19.73 4.61
C SER A 22 3.60 -20.39 5.27
N CYS A 23 2.41 -20.27 4.69
CA CYS A 23 1.22 -20.99 5.17
C CYS A 23 1.44 -22.51 5.09
N GLN A 24 1.89 -23.03 3.96
CA GLN A 24 2.19 -24.47 3.80
C GLN A 24 3.25 -24.96 4.80
N GLY A 25 4.27 -24.13 5.05
CA GLY A 25 5.28 -24.42 6.07
C GLY A 25 4.72 -24.47 7.50
N LEU A 26 3.70 -23.69 7.80
CA LEU A 26 3.01 -23.70 9.09
C LEU A 26 2.20 -25.00 9.27
N TRP A 27 1.46 -25.40 8.24
CA TRP A 27 0.71 -26.67 8.23
C TRP A 27 1.63 -27.89 8.37
N ALA A 28 2.78 -27.88 7.72
CA ALA A 28 3.78 -28.92 7.85
C ALA A 28 4.36 -29.05 9.27
N GLN A 29 4.25 -28.02 10.10
CA GLN A 29 4.63 -28.05 11.52
C GLN A 29 3.52 -28.57 12.43
N GLY A 30 2.37 -28.97 11.88
CA GLY A 30 1.27 -29.59 12.61
C GLY A 30 0.19 -28.61 13.10
N VAL A 31 0.20 -27.37 12.62
CA VAL A 31 -0.94 -26.46 12.83
C VAL A 31 -2.12 -26.92 11.99
N ASP A 32 -3.29 -27.08 12.58
CA ASP A 32 -4.51 -27.43 11.86
C ASP A 32 -5.11 -26.20 11.21
N PRO A 33 -5.19 -26.14 9.86
CA PRO A 33 -5.80 -25.01 9.17
C PRO A 33 -7.26 -24.75 9.58
N SER A 34 -7.99 -25.78 10.00
CA SER A 34 -9.40 -25.66 10.42
C SER A 34 -9.60 -24.87 11.72
N GLU A 35 -8.54 -24.67 12.49
CA GLU A 35 -8.56 -23.85 13.71
C GLU A 35 -8.33 -22.35 13.44
N ILE A 36 -8.04 -21.93 12.19
CA ILE A 36 -7.81 -20.54 11.84
C ILE A 36 -9.13 -19.76 11.85
N ALA A 37 -9.26 -18.86 12.82
CA ALA A 37 -10.46 -18.04 12.99
C ALA A 37 -10.47 -16.78 12.13
N ALA A 38 -9.30 -16.22 11.81
CA ALA A 38 -9.15 -15.00 10.99
C ALA A 38 -7.72 -14.87 10.44
N VAL A 39 -7.58 -14.07 9.39
CA VAL A 39 -6.27 -13.67 8.82
C VAL A 39 -6.11 -12.17 8.92
N VAL A 40 -4.93 -11.72 9.34
CA VAL A 40 -4.54 -10.30 9.34
C VAL A 40 -3.21 -10.17 8.61
N VAL A 41 -3.16 -9.27 7.63
CA VAL A 41 -1.94 -9.01 6.88
C VAL A 41 -1.26 -7.76 7.42
N THR A 42 0.01 -7.89 7.82
CA THR A 42 0.89 -6.78 8.19
C THR A 42 2.07 -6.75 7.23
N THR A 43 2.36 -5.58 6.67
CA THR A 43 3.42 -5.42 5.69
C THR A 43 4.27 -4.18 5.97
N GLN A 44 5.45 -4.15 5.34
CA GLN A 44 6.21 -2.92 5.16
C GLN A 44 5.38 -1.87 4.39
N ARG A 45 5.56 -0.59 4.70
CA ARG A 45 4.90 0.52 4.02
C ARG A 45 5.63 0.92 2.73
N ALA A 46 4.96 1.70 1.89
CA ALA A 46 5.54 2.31 0.68
C ALA A 46 6.12 1.31 -0.34
N THR A 47 5.63 0.08 -0.38
CA THR A 47 5.88 -0.84 -1.50
C THR A 47 4.72 -0.74 -2.46
N VAL A 48 4.98 -0.23 -3.67
CA VAL A 48 3.97 0.15 -4.67
C VAL A 48 3.83 -0.92 -5.74
N ILE A 49 2.59 -1.28 -6.03
CA ILE A 49 2.21 -2.29 -7.04
C ILE A 49 1.18 -1.68 -7.99
N ASN A 50 1.44 -1.78 -9.29
CA ASN A 50 0.57 -1.33 -10.35
C ASN A 50 -0.09 -2.53 -11.04
N LEU A 51 -1.43 -2.60 -11.04
CA LEU A 51 -2.18 -3.68 -11.67
C LEU A 51 -3.03 -3.14 -12.82
N ASP A 52 -3.29 -4.01 -13.80
CA ASP A 52 -4.27 -3.77 -14.86
C ASP A 52 -5.71 -4.00 -14.36
N GLU A 53 -6.71 -3.81 -15.24
CA GLU A 53 -8.15 -4.03 -14.94
C GLU A 53 -8.47 -5.48 -14.52
N ARG A 54 -7.59 -6.44 -14.84
CA ARG A 54 -7.74 -7.86 -14.49
C ARG A 54 -6.96 -8.23 -13.22
N GLY A 55 -6.40 -7.25 -12.53
CA GLY A 55 -5.59 -7.49 -11.33
C GLY A 55 -4.20 -8.08 -11.60
N ARG A 56 -3.68 -8.01 -12.84
CA ARG A 56 -2.36 -8.52 -13.19
C ARG A 56 -1.30 -7.44 -13.05
N PRO A 57 -0.14 -7.76 -12.46
CA PRO A 57 0.96 -6.81 -12.35
C PRO A 57 1.44 -6.29 -13.71
N LEU A 58 1.60 -4.98 -13.83
CA LEU A 58 2.11 -4.31 -15.04
C LEU A 58 3.64 -4.17 -15.03
N ARG A 59 4.25 -4.29 -13.87
CA ARG A 59 5.69 -4.18 -13.65
C ARG A 59 6.07 -4.80 -12.29
N PRO A 60 7.38 -5.02 -12.03
CA PRO A 60 7.85 -5.34 -10.68
C PRO A 60 7.46 -4.25 -9.68
N ALA A 61 7.22 -4.62 -8.42
CA ALA A 61 6.93 -3.69 -7.34
C ALA A 61 8.12 -2.77 -7.08
N ILE A 62 7.87 -1.49 -6.81
CA ILE A 62 8.85 -0.56 -6.26
C ILE A 62 8.83 -0.72 -4.75
N ILE A 63 9.98 -1.10 -4.14
CA ILE A 63 10.06 -1.41 -2.71
C ILE A 63 10.39 -0.14 -1.91
N TRP A 64 9.98 -0.09 -0.67
CA TRP A 64 10.19 1.03 0.25
C TRP A 64 11.65 1.52 0.39
N THR A 65 12.65 0.68 0.10
CA THR A 65 14.08 1.04 0.10
C THR A 65 14.54 1.69 -1.21
N ASP A 66 13.66 1.80 -2.20
CA ASP A 66 13.97 2.42 -3.48
C ASP A 66 14.22 3.92 -3.30
N GLN A 67 15.27 4.43 -3.94
CA GLN A 67 15.72 5.82 -3.82
C GLN A 67 15.45 6.65 -5.07
N ARG A 68 14.67 6.11 -6.03
CA ARG A 68 14.33 6.88 -7.24
C ARG A 68 13.52 8.10 -6.89
N ARG A 69 13.83 9.20 -7.55
CA ARG A 69 13.14 10.48 -7.35
C ARG A 69 12.82 11.10 -8.71
N SER A 70 11.83 11.95 -8.72
CA SER A 70 11.54 12.80 -9.87
C SER A 70 11.54 14.28 -9.47
N PRO A 71 11.78 15.21 -10.40
CA PRO A 71 11.53 16.61 -10.12
C PRO A 71 10.07 16.83 -9.69
N PRO A 72 9.82 17.83 -8.81
CA PRO A 72 8.46 18.15 -8.36
C PRO A 72 7.51 18.32 -9.56
N ARG A 73 6.30 17.85 -9.42
CA ARG A 73 5.31 17.80 -10.48
C ARG A 73 4.87 19.18 -10.96
N GLY A 74 4.87 20.16 -10.05
CA GLY A 74 4.58 21.56 -10.37
C GLY A 74 3.14 21.85 -10.78
N ARG A 75 2.20 20.94 -10.57
CA ARG A 75 0.78 21.07 -10.96
C ARG A 75 -0.13 21.60 -9.86
N LEU A 76 0.45 22.06 -8.75
CA LEU A 76 -0.33 22.68 -7.68
C LEU A 76 -1.01 23.98 -8.16
N PRO A 77 -2.31 24.15 -7.89
CA PRO A 77 -3.01 25.41 -8.10
C PRO A 77 -2.31 26.57 -7.39
N TRP A 78 -2.39 27.77 -7.99
CA TRP A 78 -1.68 28.94 -7.47
C TRP A 78 -2.04 29.28 -6.02
N VAL A 79 -3.29 29.03 -5.62
CA VAL A 79 -3.77 29.24 -4.24
C VAL A 79 -2.98 28.40 -3.24
N TRP A 80 -2.78 27.10 -3.50
CA TRP A 80 -1.99 26.22 -2.66
C TRP A 80 -0.52 26.62 -2.65
N ARG A 81 0.02 27.01 -3.81
CA ARG A 81 1.42 27.49 -3.90
C ARG A 81 1.65 28.74 -3.05
N ALA A 82 0.72 29.71 -3.08
CA ALA A 82 0.79 30.91 -2.25
C ALA A 82 0.67 30.57 -0.74
N LEU A 83 -0.26 29.69 -0.38
CA LEU A 83 -0.46 29.25 0.99
C LEU A 83 0.80 28.54 1.54
N PHE A 84 1.37 27.62 0.77
CA PHE A 84 2.58 26.88 1.17
C PHE A 84 3.82 27.79 1.26
N ALA A 85 3.91 28.82 0.42
CA ALA A 85 4.95 29.82 0.52
C ALA A 85 4.79 30.66 1.82
N LEU A 86 3.56 31.08 2.14
CA LEU A 86 3.26 31.84 3.36
C LEU A 86 3.65 31.04 4.62
N PHE A 87 3.30 29.76 4.69
CA PHE A 87 3.62 28.90 5.83
C PHE A 87 5.00 28.26 5.76
N ARG A 88 5.81 28.58 4.74
CA ARG A 88 7.18 28.03 4.54
C ARG A 88 7.26 26.50 4.47
N ILE A 89 6.17 25.82 4.09
CA ILE A 89 6.12 24.36 3.96
C ILE A 89 6.36 23.87 2.52
N ARG A 90 6.58 24.81 1.59
CA ARG A 90 6.83 24.48 0.17
C ARG A 90 7.94 23.44 -0.04
N PRO A 91 9.11 23.49 0.66
CA PRO A 91 10.15 22.47 0.48
C PRO A 91 9.70 21.08 0.90
N ILE A 92 8.83 20.96 1.92
CA ILE A 92 8.28 19.69 2.38
C ILE A 92 7.38 19.09 1.29
N VAL A 93 6.53 19.94 0.67
CA VAL A 93 5.64 19.49 -0.40
C VAL A 93 6.42 19.10 -1.66
N GLU A 94 7.44 19.88 -2.03
CA GLU A 94 8.32 19.56 -3.17
C GLU A 94 9.10 18.23 -2.93
N ASN A 95 9.53 17.97 -1.69
CA ASN A 95 10.15 16.69 -1.35
C ASN A 95 9.15 15.53 -1.45
N LEU A 96 7.92 15.71 -0.96
CA LEU A 96 6.85 14.71 -1.08
C LEU A 96 6.54 14.41 -2.56
N GLU A 97 6.45 15.46 -3.41
CA GLU A 97 6.25 15.29 -4.86
C GLU A 97 7.41 14.53 -5.52
N ALA A 98 8.64 14.78 -5.07
CA ALA A 98 9.84 14.14 -5.62
C ALA A 98 9.97 12.67 -5.24
N GLU A 99 9.50 12.28 -4.07
CA GLU A 99 9.55 10.92 -3.54
C GLU A 99 8.35 10.05 -3.94
N ALA A 100 7.23 10.67 -4.34
CA ALA A 100 6.05 9.91 -4.73
C ALA A 100 6.31 9.08 -6.00
N GLU A 101 6.25 7.75 -5.88
CA GLU A 101 6.52 6.79 -6.96
C GLU A 101 5.60 7.01 -8.17
N ALA A 102 4.36 7.40 -7.93
CA ALA A 102 3.40 7.72 -8.99
C ALA A 102 3.88 8.88 -9.88
N ASN A 103 4.59 9.88 -9.32
CA ASN A 103 5.13 11.00 -10.07
C ASN A 103 6.33 10.58 -10.92
N TRP A 104 7.15 9.66 -10.40
CA TRP A 104 8.22 9.05 -11.17
C TRP A 104 7.65 8.25 -12.34
N LEU A 105 6.61 7.44 -12.10
CA LEU A 105 5.92 6.67 -13.15
C LEU A 105 5.29 7.58 -14.21
N GLU A 106 4.64 8.68 -13.82
CA GLU A 106 4.08 9.65 -14.79
C GLU A 106 5.14 10.19 -15.73
N ARG A 107 6.36 10.38 -15.25
CA ARG A 107 7.45 10.97 -16.02
C ARG A 107 8.21 9.97 -16.89
N HIS A 108 8.46 8.77 -16.34
CA HIS A 108 9.36 7.79 -16.95
C HIS A 108 8.64 6.60 -17.60
N GLN A 109 7.42 6.30 -17.13
CA GLN A 109 6.59 5.20 -17.63
C GLN A 109 5.12 5.63 -17.81
N PRO A 110 4.83 6.72 -18.55
CA PRO A 110 3.48 7.28 -18.66
C PRO A 110 2.46 6.30 -19.24
N GLU A 111 2.88 5.47 -20.21
CA GLU A 111 2.00 4.46 -20.81
C GLU A 111 1.61 3.36 -19.82
N LEU A 112 2.53 3.00 -18.91
CA LEU A 112 2.26 2.05 -17.84
C LEU A 112 1.28 2.66 -16.82
N LEU A 113 1.55 3.88 -16.40
CA LEU A 113 0.65 4.57 -15.46
C LEU A 113 -0.75 4.75 -16.07
N ALA A 114 -0.86 5.02 -17.36
CA ALA A 114 -2.13 5.12 -18.06
C ALA A 114 -2.92 3.79 -18.11
N LYS A 115 -2.23 2.65 -18.09
CA LYS A 115 -2.81 1.30 -18.02
C LYS A 115 -3.07 0.82 -16.60
N THR A 116 -2.59 1.55 -15.58
CA THR A 116 -2.78 1.20 -14.17
C THR A 116 -4.25 1.42 -13.80
N ALA A 117 -4.98 0.35 -13.61
CA ALA A 117 -6.34 0.37 -13.07
C ALA A 117 -6.33 0.42 -11.54
N HIS A 118 -5.36 -0.29 -10.91
CA HIS A 118 -5.23 -0.34 -9.46
C HIS A 118 -3.80 0.01 -9.05
N PHE A 119 -3.67 1.04 -8.21
CA PHE A 119 -2.44 1.47 -7.57
C PHE A 119 -2.50 1.07 -6.10
N LEU A 120 -1.83 -0.01 -5.75
CA LEU A 120 -1.93 -0.65 -4.45
C LEU A 120 -0.60 -0.57 -3.69
N LEU A 121 -0.69 -0.55 -2.38
CA LEU A 121 0.42 -0.94 -1.51
C LEU A 121 0.47 -2.47 -1.39
N LEU A 122 1.56 -3.00 -0.88
CA LEU A 122 1.74 -4.45 -0.72
C LEU A 122 0.62 -5.09 0.11
N SER A 123 0.15 -4.41 1.17
CA SER A 123 -1.00 -4.86 1.96
C SER A 123 -2.26 -5.03 1.09
N GLY A 124 -2.60 -4.02 0.32
CA GLY A 124 -3.76 -4.05 -0.58
C GLY A 124 -3.66 -5.14 -1.65
N TYR A 125 -2.45 -5.39 -2.18
CA TYR A 125 -2.23 -6.49 -3.12
C TYR A 125 -2.44 -7.86 -2.47
N LEU A 126 -1.86 -8.10 -1.31
CA LEU A 126 -2.01 -9.39 -0.62
C LEU A 126 -3.46 -9.60 -0.16
N ASN A 127 -4.13 -8.55 0.32
CA ASN A 127 -5.56 -8.61 0.65
C ASN A 127 -6.40 -8.96 -0.58
N TYR A 128 -6.12 -8.33 -1.73
CA TYR A 128 -6.77 -8.66 -3.00
C TYR A 128 -6.55 -10.14 -3.39
N ARG A 129 -5.33 -10.66 -3.28
CA ARG A 129 -5.02 -12.06 -3.61
C ARG A 129 -5.75 -13.04 -2.69
N LEU A 130 -5.99 -12.66 -1.44
CA LEU A 130 -6.70 -13.49 -0.45
C LEU A 130 -8.23 -13.44 -0.65
N THR A 131 -8.77 -12.25 -0.98
CA THR A 131 -10.22 -12.01 -0.92
C THR A 131 -10.90 -11.78 -2.27
N GLY A 132 -10.13 -11.49 -3.32
CA GLY A 132 -10.66 -11.04 -4.60
C GLY A 132 -11.14 -9.57 -4.60
N GLU A 133 -11.10 -8.87 -3.45
CA GLU A 133 -11.61 -7.51 -3.29
C GLU A 133 -10.48 -6.48 -3.34
N PHE A 134 -10.63 -5.40 -4.12
CA PHE A 134 -9.72 -4.26 -4.09
C PHE A 134 -10.02 -3.37 -2.88
N LYS A 135 -9.66 -3.87 -1.70
CA LYS A 135 -9.89 -3.25 -0.41
C LYS A 135 -8.64 -3.36 0.47
N ASP A 136 -8.30 -2.29 1.19
CA ASP A 136 -7.12 -2.27 2.05
C ASP A 136 -7.44 -1.64 3.42
N SER A 137 -6.55 -1.81 4.38
CA SER A 137 -6.67 -1.18 5.69
C SER A 137 -6.26 0.29 5.65
N ALA A 138 -7.03 1.16 6.30
CA ALA A 138 -6.62 2.53 6.57
C ALA A 138 -5.32 2.60 7.37
N GLY A 139 -5.06 1.61 8.25
CA GLY A 139 -3.84 1.51 9.05
C GLY A 139 -2.56 1.16 8.26
N SER A 140 -2.69 0.74 7.00
CA SER A 140 -1.56 0.42 6.12
C SER A 140 -1.14 1.58 5.22
N GLN A 141 -1.88 2.70 5.21
CA GLN A 141 -1.64 3.79 4.26
C GLN A 141 -0.45 4.67 4.63
N VAL A 142 0.10 5.35 3.62
CA VAL A 142 1.31 6.19 3.72
C VAL A 142 1.10 7.61 3.19
N GLY A 143 2.07 8.50 3.44
CA GLY A 143 2.02 9.90 3.02
C GLY A 143 2.19 10.14 1.51
N TYR A 144 2.69 9.15 0.75
CA TYR A 144 2.93 9.25 -0.69
C TYR A 144 1.71 8.92 -1.55
N VAL A 145 0.56 8.74 -0.91
CA VAL A 145 -0.76 8.64 -1.53
C VAL A 145 -1.69 9.72 -0.96
N PRO A 146 -2.78 10.10 -1.64
CA PRO A 146 -3.71 11.12 -1.16
C PRO A 146 -4.57 10.65 0.02
N PHE A 147 -3.94 10.38 1.18
CA PHE A 147 -4.56 9.87 2.40
C PHE A 147 -4.66 10.95 3.48
N ASP A 148 -5.81 11.04 4.16
CA ASP A 148 -6.09 11.92 5.29
C ASP A 148 -5.95 11.12 6.61
N PHE A 149 -4.81 11.29 7.28
CA PHE A 149 -4.51 10.59 8.53
C PHE A 149 -5.47 10.93 9.69
N LYS A 150 -6.14 12.08 9.64
CA LYS A 150 -7.13 12.45 10.67
C LYS A 150 -8.45 11.75 10.47
N LYS A 151 -8.87 11.62 9.22
CA LYS A 151 -10.13 10.96 8.86
C LYS A 151 -9.99 9.46 8.69
N GLN A 152 -8.76 8.96 8.57
CA GLN A 152 -8.45 7.56 8.24
C GLN A 152 -9.12 7.13 6.92
N ASP A 153 -9.09 8.03 5.92
CA ASP A 153 -9.72 7.83 4.62
C ASP A 153 -8.97 8.61 3.53
N TRP A 154 -9.32 8.40 2.28
CA TRP A 154 -8.80 9.18 1.17
C TRP A 154 -9.17 10.65 1.31
N CYS A 155 -8.25 11.53 0.94
CA CYS A 155 -8.45 12.97 0.97
C CYS A 155 -9.72 13.40 0.20
N ALA A 156 -10.36 14.48 0.63
CA ALA A 156 -11.44 15.11 -0.14
C ALA A 156 -10.95 15.52 -1.54
N ASP A 157 -11.84 15.57 -2.54
CA ASP A 157 -11.46 15.84 -3.94
C ASP A 157 -10.82 17.22 -4.14
N SER A 158 -11.08 18.17 -3.23
CA SER A 158 -10.48 19.50 -3.21
C SER A 158 -9.09 19.56 -2.59
N ASP A 159 -8.59 18.45 -2.04
CA ASP A 159 -7.27 18.42 -1.36
C ASP A 159 -6.13 18.58 -2.36
N TRP A 160 -5.11 19.32 -1.95
CA TRP A 160 -3.92 19.60 -2.75
C TRP A 160 -3.13 18.34 -3.15
N LYS A 161 -3.21 17.26 -2.39
CA LYS A 161 -2.49 16.01 -2.65
C LYS A 161 -2.89 15.39 -3.99
N TRP A 162 -4.15 15.54 -4.44
CA TRP A 162 -4.58 15.08 -5.76
C TRP A 162 -3.90 15.82 -6.91
N HIS A 163 -3.44 17.03 -6.68
CA HIS A 163 -2.66 17.80 -7.67
C HIS A 163 -1.16 17.48 -7.60
N SER A 164 -0.65 17.16 -6.40
CA SER A 164 0.76 16.85 -6.17
C SER A 164 1.16 15.44 -6.59
N MET A 165 0.21 14.50 -6.60
CA MET A 165 0.47 13.08 -6.91
C MET A 165 -0.21 12.65 -8.20
N ALA A 166 0.48 11.84 -9.01
CA ALA A 166 -0.03 11.33 -10.28
C ALA A 166 -0.96 10.11 -10.08
N ILE A 167 -1.80 10.19 -9.07
CA ILE A 167 -2.77 9.14 -8.70
C ILE A 167 -4.18 9.68 -8.96
N LYS A 168 -5.05 8.83 -9.48
CA LYS A 168 -6.48 9.11 -9.63
C LYS A 168 -7.26 8.33 -8.57
N ARG A 169 -8.37 8.92 -8.07
CA ARG A 169 -9.17 8.27 -7.04
C ARG A 169 -9.62 6.85 -7.43
N TYR A 170 -9.99 6.65 -8.69
CA TYR A 170 -10.44 5.34 -9.18
C TYR A 170 -9.34 4.26 -9.16
N MET A 171 -8.06 4.64 -9.08
CA MET A 171 -6.94 3.69 -8.98
C MET A 171 -6.74 3.16 -7.56
N LEU A 172 -7.30 3.84 -6.56
CA LEU A 172 -7.09 3.50 -5.16
C LEU A 172 -8.15 2.51 -4.66
N PRO A 173 -7.79 1.58 -3.76
CA PRO A 173 -8.71 0.61 -3.20
C PRO A 173 -9.74 1.29 -2.29
N ALA A 174 -10.87 0.63 -2.02
CA ALA A 174 -11.71 0.97 -0.89
C ALA A 174 -10.94 0.77 0.42
N LEU A 175 -11.24 1.56 1.45
CA LEU A 175 -10.60 1.44 2.76
C LEU A 175 -11.57 0.85 3.79
N ALA A 176 -11.01 0.03 4.70
CA ALA A 176 -11.66 -0.41 5.92
C ALA A 176 -10.91 0.15 7.14
N THR A 177 -11.64 0.41 8.20
CA THR A 177 -11.07 0.74 9.50
C THR A 177 -10.31 -0.47 10.07
N VAL A 178 -9.22 -0.23 10.80
CA VAL A 178 -8.49 -1.31 11.48
C VAL A 178 -9.44 -2.12 12.37
N GLY A 179 -9.42 -3.44 12.24
CA GLY A 179 -10.31 -4.36 12.93
C GLY A 179 -11.60 -4.72 12.17
N GLU A 180 -11.92 -4.02 11.07
CA GLU A 180 -13.06 -4.36 10.22
C GLU A 180 -12.70 -5.40 9.14
N PRO A 181 -13.68 -6.17 8.63
CA PRO A 181 -13.42 -7.16 7.58
C PRO A 181 -13.08 -6.49 6.24
N LEU A 182 -12.07 -7.02 5.58
CA LEU A 182 -11.69 -6.70 4.20
C LEU A 182 -12.42 -7.58 3.19
N GLY A 183 -12.78 -8.77 3.59
CA GLY A 183 -13.42 -9.82 2.80
C GLY A 183 -13.21 -11.17 3.48
N ALA A 184 -13.35 -12.24 2.72
CA ALA A 184 -13.10 -13.61 3.18
C ALA A 184 -12.17 -14.33 2.19
N ILE A 185 -11.45 -15.34 2.66
CA ILE A 185 -10.61 -16.21 1.83
C ILE A 185 -11.45 -16.82 0.71
N THR A 186 -11.03 -16.61 -0.53
CA THR A 186 -11.67 -17.20 -1.71
C THR A 186 -11.27 -18.66 -1.90
N ALA A 187 -12.04 -19.41 -2.71
CA ALA A 187 -11.69 -20.80 -3.08
C ALA A 187 -10.28 -20.89 -3.69
N ASP A 188 -9.94 -19.97 -4.63
CA ASP A 188 -8.62 -19.94 -5.28
C ASP A 188 -7.49 -19.67 -4.27
N ALA A 189 -7.72 -18.77 -3.32
CA ALA A 189 -6.75 -18.49 -2.26
C ALA A 189 -6.62 -19.67 -1.30
N ALA A 190 -7.71 -20.34 -0.95
CA ALA A 190 -7.72 -21.53 -0.11
C ALA A 190 -6.94 -22.69 -0.75
N GLU A 191 -7.11 -22.93 -2.07
CA GLU A 191 -6.37 -23.96 -2.79
C GLU A 191 -4.85 -23.76 -2.69
N VAL A 192 -4.38 -22.51 -2.79
CA VAL A 192 -2.94 -22.21 -2.82
C VAL A 192 -2.34 -22.09 -1.41
N THR A 193 -3.05 -21.48 -0.47
CA THR A 193 -2.55 -21.23 0.89
C THR A 193 -2.83 -22.35 1.88
N GLY A 194 -3.88 -23.14 1.66
CA GLY A 194 -4.41 -24.10 2.60
C GLY A 194 -5.23 -23.49 3.74
N ILE A 195 -5.43 -22.17 3.75
CA ILE A 195 -6.35 -21.52 4.69
C ILE A 195 -7.79 -21.84 4.23
N PRO A 196 -8.71 -22.25 5.12
CA PRO A 196 -10.05 -22.60 4.69
C PRO A 196 -10.80 -21.46 4.00
N GLU A 197 -11.52 -21.78 2.94
CA GLU A 197 -12.44 -20.83 2.28
C GLU A 197 -13.42 -20.24 3.29
N GLY A 198 -13.72 -18.95 3.14
CA GLY A 198 -14.66 -18.24 4.02
C GLY A 198 -14.07 -17.70 5.30
N VAL A 199 -12.81 -18.02 5.63
CA VAL A 199 -12.12 -17.42 6.78
C VAL A 199 -12.02 -15.91 6.57
N PRO A 200 -12.43 -15.06 7.53
CA PRO A 200 -12.41 -13.62 7.37
C PRO A 200 -10.98 -13.07 7.33
N VAL A 201 -10.75 -12.12 6.41
CA VAL A 201 -9.54 -11.31 6.35
C VAL A 201 -9.86 -9.96 6.99
N ILE A 202 -9.13 -9.62 8.05
CA ILE A 202 -9.39 -8.44 8.88
C ILE A 202 -8.35 -7.36 8.59
N ALA A 203 -8.79 -6.11 8.54
CA ALA A 203 -7.93 -4.94 8.33
C ALA A 203 -6.94 -4.81 9.49
N GLY A 204 -5.66 -4.99 9.18
CA GLY A 204 -4.55 -4.81 10.11
C GLY A 204 -3.95 -3.42 10.05
N ALA A 205 -2.70 -3.30 10.48
CA ALA A 205 -1.91 -2.09 10.41
C ALA A 205 -0.53 -2.37 9.82
N ALA A 206 0.18 -1.32 9.41
CA ALA A 206 1.56 -1.44 8.95
C ALA A 206 2.49 -1.89 10.09
N ASP A 207 3.63 -2.47 9.72
CA ASP A 207 4.66 -3.00 10.61
C ASP A 207 5.02 -2.06 11.77
N LYS A 208 5.28 -0.79 11.49
CA LYS A 208 5.64 0.21 12.51
C LYS A 208 4.55 0.44 13.56
N ALA A 209 3.28 0.41 13.18
CA ALA A 209 2.18 0.53 14.13
C ALA A 209 2.10 -0.71 15.03
N CYS A 210 2.31 -1.91 14.46
CA CYS A 210 2.36 -3.16 15.20
C CYS A 210 3.56 -3.22 16.14
N GLU A 211 4.74 -2.75 15.71
CA GLU A 211 5.94 -2.65 16.54
C GLU A 211 5.72 -1.75 17.76
N VAL A 212 5.15 -0.54 17.56
CA VAL A 212 4.83 0.41 18.64
C VAL A 212 3.89 -0.22 19.67
N LEU A 213 2.87 -0.92 19.19
CA LEU A 213 1.94 -1.66 20.07
C LEU A 213 2.66 -2.80 20.79
N GLY A 214 3.49 -3.57 20.09
CA GLY A 214 4.19 -4.73 20.61
C GLY A 214 5.21 -4.42 21.70
N VAL A 215 5.86 -3.24 21.63
CA VAL A 215 6.78 -2.77 22.68
C VAL A 215 6.08 -2.02 23.83
N GLY A 216 4.74 -1.92 23.78
CA GLY A 216 3.95 -1.27 24.83
C GLY A 216 4.11 0.26 24.88
N ALA A 217 4.56 0.91 23.79
CA ALA A 217 4.71 2.36 23.72
C ALA A 217 3.36 3.06 23.53
N LEU A 218 2.46 2.91 24.52
CA LEU A 218 1.08 3.38 24.46
C LEU A 218 0.87 4.72 25.17
N GLU A 219 1.87 5.21 25.89
CA GLU A 219 1.79 6.44 26.67
C GLU A 219 2.51 7.60 25.98
N ALA A 220 2.00 8.82 26.17
CA ALA A 220 2.66 10.02 25.67
C ALA A 220 4.07 10.18 26.28
N GLY A 221 5.08 10.40 25.44
CA GLY A 221 6.46 10.57 25.87
C GLY A 221 7.31 9.29 25.84
N VAL A 222 6.74 8.14 25.50
CA VAL A 222 7.49 6.92 25.19
C VAL A 222 7.87 6.94 23.71
N ALA A 223 9.16 6.81 23.41
CA ALA A 223 9.67 6.66 22.05
C ALA A 223 9.97 5.19 21.75
N SER A 224 9.68 4.77 20.55
CA SER A 224 10.04 3.45 20.00
C SER A 224 11.09 3.59 18.91
#